data_71c441861c00ffabf25a83e249ef1c5b
#
_entry.id   71c441861c00ffabf25a83e249ef1c5b
#
_cell.length_a   1.000
_cell.length_b   1.000
_cell.length_c   1.000
_cell.angle_alpha   90.00
_cell.angle_beta   90.00
_cell.angle_gamma   90.00
#
_symmetry.space_group_name_H-M   'P 1'
#
loop_
_entity.id
_entity.type
_entity.pdbx_description
1 polymer ?
#
loop_
_entity_poly.entity_id
_entity_poly.type
_entity_poly.pdbx_seq_one_letter_code
_entity_poly.pdbx_strand_id
1 'polypeptide(L)'
;MTAPVALVTGAARGIGLAIAQALLXAGYRVMAADLPGDQNWNYDLGDATGLDQKLSSIATSASHEPSVAVCDLDVTLAQSCANAVARTIETFGQLNLLVNNAGVVDSGPILXFSETAWDRIFAVNSKGIFLMSQAAIPHLKTAENPSIVNTASIAGKKGVPNMAAYCGSKFAAXGITQSLAQELAPEGIRVNAICPGIVGTAMWLEHLMPKTNAASEVPIAFEDRSAELIPLGRPQSGNDMAEAVLYXAGAENVTGIALTVAGGMEMN
;
A
#
# COMPACT_ATOMS: atom_id res chain seq x y z
N MET A 1 -2.02 -26.72 9.52
CA MET A 1 -2.67 -25.48 9.02
C MET A 1 -2.05 -25.11 7.68
N THR A 2 -2.87 -24.72 6.72
CA THR A 2 -2.39 -24.24 5.43
C THR A 2 -1.80 -22.85 5.60
N ALA A 3 -0.77 -22.50 4.83
CA ALA A 3 -0.14 -21.18 4.90
C ALA A 3 -1.17 -20.07 4.56
N PRO A 4 -1.23 -18.99 5.34
CA PRO A 4 -2.17 -17.91 5.04
C PRO A 4 -1.83 -17.22 3.71
N VAL A 5 -2.85 -16.63 3.09
CA VAL A 5 -2.72 -15.99 1.77
C VAL A 5 -2.93 -14.49 1.89
N ALA A 6 -2.04 -13.72 1.28
CA ALA A 6 -2.16 -12.27 1.19
C ALA A 6 -2.26 -11.81 -0.27
N LEU A 7 -3.09 -10.79 -0.52
CA LEU A 7 -3.15 -10.07 -1.78
C LEU A 7 -2.62 -8.65 -1.52
N VAL A 8 -1.56 -8.25 -2.23
CA VAL A 8 -0.92 -6.94 -2.06
C VAL A 8 -1.07 -6.14 -3.35
N THR A 9 -1.70 -4.97 -3.28
CA THR A 9 -1.86 -4.08 -4.44
C THR A 9 -0.70 -3.07 -4.51
N GLY A 10 -0.30 -2.68 -5.71
CA GLY A 10 0.84 -1.79 -5.90
C GLY A 10 2.14 -2.46 -5.48
N ALA A 11 2.32 -3.74 -5.83
CA ALA A 11 3.38 -4.60 -5.31
C ALA A 11 4.67 -4.56 -6.14
N ALA A 12 4.68 -3.87 -7.29
CA ALA A 12 5.82 -3.92 -8.22
C ALA A 12 7.08 -3.24 -7.69
N ARG A 13 6.93 -2.31 -6.74
CA ARG A 13 8.06 -1.55 -6.19
C ARG A 13 7.76 -0.92 -4.82
N GLY A 14 8.75 -0.24 -4.28
CA GLY A 14 8.62 0.59 -3.08
C GLY A 14 8.03 -0.16 -1.89
N ILE A 15 7.06 0.46 -1.24
CA ILE A 15 6.42 -0.07 -0.03
C ILE A 15 5.72 -1.41 -0.33
N GLY A 16 4.97 -1.49 -1.44
CA GLY A 16 4.23 -2.71 -1.77
C GLY A 16 5.13 -3.91 -2.00
N LEU A 17 6.25 -3.71 -2.69
CA LEU A 17 7.23 -4.77 -2.91
C LEU A 17 7.84 -5.23 -1.58
N ALA A 18 8.22 -4.29 -0.71
CA ALA A 18 8.79 -4.63 0.60
C ALA A 18 7.76 -5.40 1.46
N ILE A 19 6.49 -5.01 1.41
CA ILE A 19 5.42 -5.72 2.12
C ILE A 19 5.28 -7.15 1.58
N ALA A 20 5.22 -7.32 0.25
CA ALA A 20 5.11 -8.65 -0.38
C ALA A 20 6.28 -9.55 0.02
N GLN A 21 7.50 -9.01 0.01
CA GLN A 21 8.70 -9.73 0.42
C GLN A 21 8.65 -10.16 1.89
N ALA A 22 8.26 -9.25 2.78
CA ALA A 22 8.17 -9.54 4.21
C ALA A 22 7.08 -10.57 4.51
N LEU A 23 5.96 -10.51 3.82
CA LEU A 23 4.90 -11.51 3.97
C LEU A 23 5.37 -12.90 3.52
N LEU A 24 6.10 -13.00 2.44
CA LEU A 24 6.74 -14.26 2.04
C LEU A 24 7.69 -14.78 3.11
N UNK A 25 8.29 -13.79 3.62
CA UNK A 25 9.14 -14.08 4.56
C UNK A 25 8.57 -14.59 5.74
N ALA A 26 7.39 -14.15 6.08
CA ALA A 26 6.65 -14.57 7.27
C ALA A 26 5.81 -15.83 7.06
N GLY A 27 5.92 -16.46 5.92
CA GLY A 27 5.25 -17.73 5.63
C GLY A 27 3.89 -17.59 4.95
N TYR A 28 3.53 -16.40 4.48
CA TYR A 28 2.33 -16.21 3.66
C TYR A 28 2.59 -16.71 2.24
N ARG A 29 1.55 -17.17 1.56
CA ARG A 29 1.52 -17.23 0.10
C ARG A 29 1.00 -15.86 -0.38
N VAL A 30 1.65 -15.29 -1.40
CA VAL A 30 1.38 -13.89 -1.78
C VAL A 30 0.94 -13.79 -3.24
N MET A 31 -0.21 -13.19 -3.46
CA MET A 31 -0.62 -12.67 -4.76
C MET A 31 -0.13 -11.21 -4.82
N ALA A 32 0.86 -10.94 -5.66
CA ALA A 32 1.39 -9.60 -5.87
C ALA A 32 0.72 -8.99 -7.10
N ALA A 33 0.01 -7.89 -6.91
CA ALA A 33 -0.81 -7.31 -7.98
C ALA A 33 -0.38 -5.88 -8.29
N ASP A 34 -0.25 -5.56 -9.58
CA ASP A 34 0.10 -4.20 -10.02
C ASP A 34 -0.41 -3.96 -11.45
N LEU A 35 -0.23 -2.74 -11.93
CA LEU A 35 -0.67 -2.34 -13.26
C LEU A 35 -0.03 -3.23 -14.35
N PRO A 36 -0.74 -3.51 -15.45
CA PRO A 36 -0.22 -4.36 -16.52
C PRO A 36 0.86 -3.69 -17.39
N GLY A 37 1.15 -2.44 -17.19
CA GLY A 37 2.15 -1.70 -17.97
C GLY A 37 2.22 -0.25 -17.56
N ASP A 38 3.16 0.47 -18.14
CA ASP A 38 3.39 1.87 -17.82
C ASP A 38 2.12 2.71 -18.03
N GLN A 39 1.79 3.49 -17.02
CA GLN A 39 0.67 4.43 -17.03
C GLN A 39 1.26 5.84 -16.98
N ASN A 40 1.13 6.58 -18.05
CA ASN A 40 1.67 7.94 -18.17
C ASN A 40 1.31 8.77 -16.90
N TRP A 41 2.28 8.95 -16.02
CA TRP A 41 2.14 9.69 -14.76
C TRP A 41 3.41 10.51 -14.51
N ASN A 42 3.39 11.38 -13.52
CA ASN A 42 4.47 12.33 -13.23
C ASN A 42 5.77 11.68 -12.72
N TYR A 43 5.72 10.39 -12.38
CA TYR A 43 6.88 9.60 -11.97
C TYR A 43 6.59 8.12 -12.29
N ASP A 44 7.62 7.30 -12.33
CA ASP A 44 7.46 5.87 -12.62
C ASP A 44 6.52 5.21 -11.59
N LEU A 45 5.44 4.59 -12.06
CA LEU A 45 4.51 3.85 -11.19
C LEU A 45 4.93 2.39 -11.00
N GLY A 46 5.80 1.88 -11.88
CA GLY A 46 6.10 0.46 -11.93
C GLY A 46 4.97 -0.33 -12.56
N ASP A 47 5.24 -1.58 -12.86
CA ASP A 47 4.24 -2.50 -13.39
C ASP A 47 4.54 -3.94 -12.97
N ALA A 48 3.66 -4.86 -13.30
CA ALA A 48 3.78 -6.27 -12.92
C ALA A 48 4.92 -7.01 -13.66
N THR A 49 5.56 -6.38 -14.64
CA THR A 49 6.60 -7.03 -15.46
C THR A 49 7.82 -7.42 -14.59
N GLY A 50 8.18 -8.69 -14.61
CA GLY A 50 9.32 -9.20 -13.85
C GLY A 50 9.14 -9.26 -12.34
N LEU A 51 7.95 -8.93 -11.83
CA LEU A 51 7.67 -8.96 -10.40
C LEU A 51 7.78 -10.40 -9.84
N ASP A 52 7.36 -11.39 -10.62
CA ASP A 52 7.49 -12.80 -10.25
C ASP A 52 8.94 -13.19 -10.00
N GLN A 53 9.88 -12.71 -10.82
CA GLN A 53 11.32 -13.01 -10.64
C GLN A 53 11.85 -12.37 -9.37
N LYS A 54 11.46 -11.13 -9.10
CA LYS A 54 11.87 -10.41 -7.88
C LYS A 54 11.41 -11.11 -6.60
N LEU A 55 10.23 -11.72 -6.64
CA LEU A 55 9.63 -12.35 -5.46
C LEU A 55 9.98 -13.83 -5.35
N SER A 56 10.12 -14.56 -6.47
CA SER A 56 10.43 -15.99 -6.47
C SER A 56 11.79 -16.31 -5.84
N SER A 57 12.75 -15.38 -5.93
CA SER A 57 14.07 -15.57 -5.30
C SER A 57 13.99 -15.59 -3.76
N ILE A 58 12.91 -15.09 -3.19
CA ILE A 58 12.70 -15.00 -1.73
C ILE A 58 11.84 -16.18 -1.24
N ALA A 59 11.01 -16.70 -2.13
CA ALA A 59 10.07 -17.76 -1.82
C ALA A 59 10.81 -19.06 -1.49
N THR A 60 10.91 -19.39 -0.22
CA THR A 60 11.50 -20.66 0.22
C THR A 60 10.46 -21.78 0.05
N SER A 61 10.49 -22.44 -1.09
CA SER A 61 9.58 -23.56 -1.33
C SER A 61 10.07 -24.84 -0.66
N ALA A 62 9.58 -25.10 0.54
CA ALA A 62 9.63 -26.43 1.13
C ALA A 62 8.45 -27.30 0.64
N SER A 63 7.55 -26.74 -0.12
CA SER A 63 6.36 -27.41 -0.65
C SER A 63 6.30 -27.31 -2.17
N HIS A 64 5.63 -28.25 -2.81
CA HIS A 64 5.43 -28.26 -4.28
C HIS A 64 4.41 -27.21 -4.74
N GLU A 65 3.79 -26.46 -3.82
CA GLU A 65 2.80 -25.44 -4.15
C GLU A 65 3.46 -24.07 -4.30
N PRO A 66 2.97 -23.24 -5.24
CA PRO A 66 3.53 -21.89 -5.41
C PRO A 66 3.28 -21.04 -4.16
N SER A 67 4.31 -20.37 -3.69
CA SER A 67 4.22 -19.43 -2.57
C SER A 67 4.00 -17.99 -3.04
N VAL A 68 4.23 -17.72 -4.33
CA VAL A 68 4.01 -16.40 -4.92
C VAL A 68 3.35 -16.54 -6.30
N ALA A 69 2.49 -15.60 -6.62
CA ALA A 69 1.91 -15.44 -7.94
C ALA A 69 1.72 -13.95 -8.21
N VAL A 70 1.64 -13.60 -9.48
CA VAL A 70 1.50 -12.20 -9.92
C VAL A 70 0.25 -12.07 -10.79
N CYS A 71 -0.44 -10.95 -10.67
CA CYS A 71 -1.56 -10.65 -11.57
C CYS A 71 -1.62 -9.15 -11.88
N ASP A 72 -2.20 -8.85 -13.03
CA ASP A 72 -2.49 -7.47 -13.44
C ASP A 72 -3.65 -6.91 -12.62
N LEU A 73 -3.51 -5.63 -12.22
CA LEU A 73 -4.56 -4.97 -11.44
C LEU A 73 -4.54 -3.46 -11.64
N ASP A 74 -5.65 -2.93 -12.13
CA ASP A 74 -5.96 -1.51 -12.03
C ASP A 74 -7.04 -1.34 -10.96
N VAL A 75 -6.66 -0.79 -9.80
CA VAL A 75 -7.57 -0.63 -8.66
C VAL A 75 -8.71 0.35 -8.92
N THR A 76 -8.64 1.15 -9.99
CA THR A 76 -9.71 2.10 -10.33
C THR A 76 -10.90 1.44 -11.02
N LEU A 77 -10.76 0.16 -11.44
CA LEU A 77 -11.73 -0.59 -12.23
C LEU A 77 -12.30 -1.78 -11.41
N ALA A 78 -13.59 -1.74 -11.14
CA ALA A 78 -14.25 -2.78 -10.33
C ALA A 78 -14.03 -4.20 -10.88
N GLN A 79 -14.09 -4.36 -12.22
CA GLN A 79 -13.88 -5.68 -12.81
C GLN A 79 -12.43 -6.16 -12.63
N SER A 80 -11.46 -5.26 -12.71
CA SER A 80 -10.05 -5.61 -12.48
C SER A 80 -9.83 -6.07 -11.04
N CYS A 81 -10.45 -5.37 -10.07
CA CYS A 81 -10.40 -5.76 -8.65
C CYS A 81 -11.01 -7.15 -8.43
N ALA A 82 -12.18 -7.40 -9.01
CA ALA A 82 -12.85 -8.71 -8.90
C ALA A 82 -11.98 -9.82 -9.52
N ASN A 83 -11.37 -9.56 -10.68
CA ASN A 83 -10.51 -10.53 -11.35
C ASN A 83 -9.27 -10.86 -10.51
N ALA A 84 -8.63 -9.87 -9.89
CA ALA A 84 -7.44 -10.10 -9.05
C ALA A 84 -7.78 -10.95 -7.82
N VAL A 85 -8.93 -10.70 -7.19
CA VAL A 85 -9.40 -11.52 -6.07
C VAL A 85 -9.72 -12.95 -6.55
N ALA A 86 -10.46 -13.09 -7.66
CA ALA A 86 -10.78 -14.41 -8.23
C ALA A 86 -9.49 -15.18 -8.54
N ARG A 87 -8.52 -14.53 -9.14
CA ARG A 87 -7.22 -15.15 -9.45
C ARG A 87 -6.49 -15.60 -8.18
N THR A 88 -6.59 -14.82 -7.08
CA THR A 88 -6.02 -15.20 -5.79
C THR A 88 -6.66 -16.49 -5.27
N ILE A 89 -7.98 -16.57 -5.33
CA ILE A 89 -8.72 -17.75 -4.87
C ILE A 89 -8.43 -18.98 -5.75
N GLU A 90 -8.41 -18.79 -7.08
CA GLU A 90 -8.07 -19.87 -8.04
C GLU A 90 -6.68 -20.45 -7.77
N THR A 91 -5.72 -19.56 -7.47
CA THR A 91 -4.32 -19.97 -7.29
C THR A 91 -4.06 -20.59 -5.91
N PHE A 92 -4.63 -20.00 -4.86
CA PHE A 92 -4.25 -20.33 -3.48
C PHE A 92 -5.39 -20.95 -2.64
N GLY A 93 -6.62 -20.90 -3.11
CA GLY A 93 -7.77 -21.49 -2.43
C GLY A 93 -8.39 -20.65 -1.32
N GLN A 94 -7.75 -19.55 -0.91
CA GLN A 94 -8.23 -18.71 0.20
C GLN A 94 -7.64 -17.29 0.10
N LEU A 95 -8.17 -16.39 0.93
CA LEU A 95 -7.60 -15.04 1.11
C LEU A 95 -7.76 -14.65 2.58
N ASN A 96 -6.64 -14.42 3.27
CA ASN A 96 -6.63 -14.07 4.70
C ASN A 96 -6.29 -12.59 4.94
N LEU A 97 -5.49 -12.00 4.05
CA LEU A 97 -5.03 -10.62 4.22
C LEU A 97 -5.11 -9.86 2.91
N LEU A 98 -5.83 -8.73 2.92
CA LEU A 98 -5.81 -7.77 1.82
C LEU A 98 -4.96 -6.58 2.25
N VAL A 99 -3.92 -6.24 1.45
CA VAL A 99 -3.12 -5.02 1.67
C VAL A 99 -3.41 -4.06 0.52
N ASN A 100 -4.20 -3.03 0.80
CA ASN A 100 -4.50 -1.95 -0.13
C ASN A 100 -3.36 -0.93 -0.08
N ASN A 101 -2.32 -1.17 -0.88
CA ASN A 101 -1.14 -0.32 -0.88
C ASN A 101 -1.04 0.56 -2.13
N ALA A 102 -1.67 0.19 -3.24
CA ALA A 102 -1.65 1.01 -4.48
C ALA A 102 -1.98 2.47 -4.17
N GLY A 103 -1.18 3.40 -4.66
CA GLY A 103 -1.39 4.81 -4.39
C GLY A 103 -0.56 5.71 -5.29
N VAL A 104 -1.11 6.88 -5.58
CA VAL A 104 -0.43 7.91 -6.40
C VAL A 104 -0.50 9.26 -5.69
N VAL A 105 0.43 10.15 -6.06
CA VAL A 105 0.48 11.53 -5.56
C VAL A 105 0.66 12.49 -6.73
N ASP A 106 0.12 13.67 -6.58
CA ASP A 106 0.51 14.84 -7.34
C ASP A 106 0.36 16.05 -6.41
N SER A 107 1.05 17.13 -6.72
CA SER A 107 1.09 18.32 -5.88
C SER A 107 1.11 19.57 -6.74
N GLY A 108 0.55 20.63 -6.21
CA GLY A 108 0.53 21.94 -6.89
C GLY A 108 -0.43 22.89 -6.20
N PRO A 109 -0.25 24.21 -6.43
CA PRO A 109 -1.16 25.21 -5.89
C PRO A 109 -2.59 24.92 -6.32
N ILE A 110 -3.55 25.12 -5.44
CA ILE A 110 -4.97 24.75 -5.67
C ILE A 110 -5.54 25.41 -6.93
N LEU A 111 -5.17 26.62 -7.25
CA LEU A 111 -5.63 27.34 -8.44
C LEU A 111 -5.14 26.75 -9.78
N UNK A 112 -4.21 25.93 -9.66
CA UNK A 112 -3.65 25.37 -10.71
C UNK A 112 -3.73 23.95 -10.76
N PHE A 113 -4.24 23.38 -9.87
CA PHE A 113 -4.29 21.91 -9.79
C PHE A 113 -5.36 21.38 -10.74
N SER A 114 -5.02 20.40 -11.56
CA SER A 114 -5.95 19.93 -12.58
C SER A 114 -7.05 18.99 -12.01
N GLU A 115 -8.25 19.11 -12.52
CA GLU A 115 -9.36 18.19 -12.19
C GLU A 115 -9.02 16.74 -12.51
N THR A 116 -8.33 16.50 -13.64
CA THR A 116 -7.91 15.16 -14.04
C THR A 116 -6.96 14.53 -13.00
N ALA A 117 -5.99 15.30 -12.49
CA ALA A 117 -5.09 14.80 -11.43
C ALA A 117 -5.86 14.53 -10.13
N TRP A 118 -6.78 15.42 -9.78
CA TRP A 118 -7.67 15.24 -8.62
C TRP A 118 -8.43 13.91 -8.72
N ASP A 119 -9.12 13.72 -9.84
CA ASP A 119 -9.93 12.50 -10.07
C ASP A 119 -9.08 11.23 -10.02
N ARG A 120 -7.90 11.26 -10.64
CA ARG A 120 -6.99 10.11 -10.64
C ARG A 120 -6.53 9.76 -9.22
N ILE A 121 -6.16 10.77 -8.41
CA ILE A 121 -5.73 10.57 -7.04
C ILE A 121 -6.84 9.92 -6.21
N PHE A 122 -8.06 10.42 -6.31
CA PHE A 122 -9.19 9.86 -5.56
C PHE A 122 -9.59 8.47 -6.10
N ALA A 123 -9.52 8.28 -7.42
CA ALA A 123 -9.83 6.98 -8.03
C ALA A 123 -8.88 5.89 -7.52
N VAL A 124 -7.58 6.19 -7.40
CA VAL A 124 -6.61 5.21 -6.93
C VAL A 124 -6.63 5.10 -5.40
N ASN A 125 -6.43 6.23 -4.70
CA ASN A 125 -6.11 6.21 -3.26
C ASN A 125 -7.33 5.94 -2.37
N SER A 126 -8.53 6.24 -2.84
CA SER A 126 -9.76 6.13 -2.04
C SER A 126 -10.73 5.12 -2.64
N LYS A 127 -11.18 5.36 -3.90
CA LYS A 127 -12.09 4.43 -4.57
C LYS A 127 -11.46 3.05 -4.74
N GLY A 128 -10.14 2.98 -5.01
CA GLY A 128 -9.43 1.70 -5.11
C GLY A 128 -9.52 0.87 -3.84
N ILE A 129 -9.36 1.51 -2.66
CA ILE A 129 -9.54 0.82 -1.37
C ILE A 129 -10.97 0.25 -1.27
N PHE A 130 -11.97 1.04 -1.63
CA PHE A 130 -13.37 0.61 -1.60
C PHE A 130 -13.59 -0.59 -2.52
N LEU A 131 -13.17 -0.50 -3.79
CA LEU A 131 -13.42 -1.55 -4.78
C LEU A 131 -12.71 -2.87 -4.42
N MET A 132 -11.45 -2.77 -3.99
CA MET A 132 -10.69 -3.97 -3.57
C MET A 132 -11.30 -4.60 -2.32
N SER A 133 -11.70 -3.79 -1.34
CA SER A 133 -12.34 -4.30 -0.12
C SER A 133 -13.67 -4.97 -0.47
N GLN A 134 -14.50 -4.34 -1.31
CA GLN A 134 -15.77 -4.90 -1.75
C GLN A 134 -15.58 -6.27 -2.41
N ALA A 135 -14.57 -6.42 -3.27
CA ALA A 135 -14.28 -7.69 -3.94
C ALA A 135 -13.75 -8.76 -2.95
N ALA A 136 -12.92 -8.36 -1.97
CA ALA A 136 -12.23 -9.29 -1.08
C ALA A 136 -13.11 -9.79 0.10
N ILE A 137 -14.00 -8.95 0.62
CA ILE A 137 -14.77 -9.23 1.85
C ILE A 137 -15.51 -10.59 1.80
N PRO A 138 -16.18 -10.98 0.69
CA PRO A 138 -16.85 -12.29 0.68
C PRO A 138 -15.92 -13.47 0.96
N HIS A 139 -14.66 -13.38 0.54
CA HIS A 139 -13.66 -14.43 0.75
C HIS A 139 -13.00 -14.33 2.12
N LEU A 140 -12.78 -13.10 2.62
CA LEU A 140 -12.25 -12.87 3.96
C LEU A 140 -13.19 -13.41 5.04
N LYS A 141 -14.51 -13.34 4.83
CA LYS A 141 -15.51 -13.88 5.78
C LYS A 141 -15.36 -15.36 6.08
N THR A 142 -14.74 -16.11 5.18
CA THR A 142 -14.57 -17.58 5.35
C THR A 142 -13.14 -17.95 5.73
N ALA A 143 -12.26 -16.95 5.90
CA ALA A 143 -10.86 -17.18 6.18
C ALA A 143 -10.57 -17.21 7.68
N GLU A 144 -9.47 -17.86 8.05
CA GLU A 144 -8.96 -17.83 9.41
C GLU A 144 -8.20 -16.52 9.65
N ASN A 145 -8.52 -15.82 10.74
CA ASN A 145 -7.88 -14.56 11.17
C ASN A 145 -7.83 -13.48 10.07
N PRO A 146 -8.98 -13.15 9.45
CA PRO A 146 -8.98 -12.26 8.29
C PRO A 146 -8.68 -10.80 8.65
N SER A 147 -7.97 -10.11 7.74
CA SER A 147 -7.57 -8.72 7.97
C SER A 147 -7.46 -7.93 6.67
N ILE A 148 -7.75 -6.62 6.76
CA ILE A 148 -7.49 -5.64 5.71
C ILE A 148 -6.53 -4.59 6.28
N VAL A 149 -5.46 -4.29 5.55
CA VAL A 149 -4.54 -3.20 5.92
C VAL A 149 -4.48 -2.20 4.76
N ASN A 150 -4.84 -0.95 5.06
CA ASN A 150 -4.86 0.13 4.08
C ASN A 150 -3.61 1.02 4.25
N THR A 151 -2.94 1.37 3.15
CA THR A 151 -1.82 2.32 3.18
C THR A 151 -2.37 3.75 3.05
N ALA A 152 -2.51 4.43 4.19
CA ALA A 152 -2.86 5.83 4.25
C ALA A 152 -1.58 6.70 4.11
N SER A 153 -1.35 7.61 5.05
CA SER A 153 -0.18 8.50 5.09
C SER A 153 -0.29 9.40 6.33
N ILE A 154 0.81 9.99 6.78
CA ILE A 154 0.73 11.13 7.72
C ILE A 154 -0.04 12.29 7.08
N ALA A 155 -0.04 12.40 5.74
CA ALA A 155 -0.86 13.38 5.01
C ALA A 155 -2.37 13.07 5.09
N GLY A 156 -2.75 11.92 5.63
CA GLY A 156 -4.14 11.59 5.99
C GLY A 156 -4.51 11.99 7.41
N LYS A 157 -3.56 12.53 8.17
CA LYS A 157 -3.76 13.00 9.55
C LYS A 157 -3.57 14.52 9.66
N LYS A 158 -2.77 15.09 8.76
CA LYS A 158 -2.41 16.51 8.80
C LYS A 158 -2.31 17.03 7.37
N GLY A 159 -2.90 18.20 7.12
CA GLY A 159 -2.82 18.84 5.80
C GLY A 159 -1.41 19.34 5.48
N VAL A 160 -1.04 19.26 4.20
CA VAL A 160 0.24 19.72 3.69
C VAL A 160 -0.03 20.73 2.57
N PRO A 161 0.62 21.90 2.55
CA PRO A 161 0.42 22.88 1.48
C PRO A 161 0.65 22.26 0.10
N ASN A 162 -0.15 22.66 -0.87
CA ASN A 162 -0.08 22.21 -2.28
C ASN A 162 -0.43 20.73 -2.48
N MET A 163 -1.00 20.04 -1.48
CA MET A 163 -1.32 18.63 -1.57
C MET A 163 -2.79 18.35 -1.24
N ALA A 164 -3.69 19.27 -1.58
CA ALA A 164 -5.10 19.15 -1.17
C ALA A 164 -5.76 17.84 -1.63
N ALA A 165 -5.56 17.44 -2.90
CA ALA A 165 -6.12 16.20 -3.42
C ALA A 165 -5.54 14.97 -2.72
N TYR A 166 -4.21 14.92 -2.57
CA TYR A 166 -3.54 13.80 -1.92
C TYR A 166 -3.96 13.69 -0.45
N CYS A 167 -3.88 14.81 0.30
CA CYS A 167 -4.33 14.81 1.70
C CYS A 167 -5.77 14.36 1.81
N GLY A 168 -6.66 14.93 1.01
CA GLY A 168 -8.08 14.54 1.01
C GLY A 168 -8.27 13.06 0.79
N SER A 169 -7.56 12.49 -0.20
CA SER A 169 -7.65 11.06 -0.51
C SER A 169 -7.11 10.19 0.64
N LYS A 170 -6.08 10.64 1.35
CA LYS A 170 -5.50 9.88 2.45
C LYS A 170 -6.30 10.04 3.76
N PHE A 171 -6.96 11.19 3.98
CA PHE A 171 -7.99 11.32 5.02
C PHE A 171 -9.16 10.37 4.73
N ALA A 172 -9.60 10.28 3.48
CA ALA A 172 -10.66 9.33 3.07
C ALA A 172 -10.23 7.89 3.40
N ALA A 173 -9.00 7.50 3.14
CA ALA A 173 -8.50 6.18 3.51
C ALA A 173 -8.64 5.90 5.02
N UNK A 174 -8.35 6.83 5.88
CA UNK A 174 -8.48 6.72 7.15
C UNK A 174 -9.81 6.48 7.50
N GLY A 175 -10.89 7.35 6.95
CA GLY A 175 -12.30 7.20 7.28
C GLY A 175 -12.88 5.87 6.83
N ILE A 176 -12.51 5.44 5.60
CA ILE A 176 -12.91 4.12 5.08
C ILE A 176 -12.45 3.01 6.03
N THR A 177 -11.21 3.08 6.52
CA THR A 177 -10.65 2.09 7.47
C THR A 177 -11.53 1.98 8.73
N GLN A 178 -11.85 3.12 9.34
CA GLN A 178 -12.62 3.14 10.58
C GLN A 178 -14.06 2.64 10.36
N SER A 179 -14.67 3.05 9.25
CA SER A 179 -16.02 2.61 8.91
C SER A 179 -16.09 1.11 8.70
N LEU A 180 -15.19 0.57 7.86
CA LEU A 180 -15.14 -0.87 7.60
C LEU A 180 -14.78 -1.67 8.88
N ALA A 181 -13.92 -1.13 9.75
CA ALA A 181 -13.58 -1.79 11.01
C ALA A 181 -14.83 -2.01 11.88
N GLN A 182 -15.70 -1.00 11.97
CA GLN A 182 -16.96 -1.09 12.72
C GLN A 182 -17.93 -2.07 12.05
N GLU A 183 -18.07 -1.93 10.72
CA GLU A 183 -19.01 -2.73 9.94
C GLU A 183 -18.67 -4.22 9.95
N LEU A 184 -17.39 -4.55 9.85
CA LEU A 184 -16.94 -5.94 9.64
C LEU A 184 -16.50 -6.65 10.94
N ALA A 185 -16.43 -5.94 12.06
CA ALA A 185 -16.07 -6.53 13.35
C ALA A 185 -16.98 -7.72 13.75
N PRO A 186 -18.32 -7.64 13.57
CA PRO A 186 -19.17 -8.80 13.88
C PRO A 186 -18.86 -10.05 13.05
N GLU A 187 -18.15 -9.90 11.94
CA GLU A 187 -17.75 -11.00 11.07
C GLU A 187 -16.29 -11.44 11.31
N GLY A 188 -15.65 -10.84 12.34
CA GLY A 188 -14.28 -11.17 12.72
C GLY A 188 -13.21 -10.59 11.81
N ILE A 189 -13.56 -9.72 10.85
CA ILE A 189 -12.58 -9.11 9.93
C ILE A 189 -12.05 -7.83 10.56
N ARG A 190 -10.74 -7.76 10.76
CA ARG A 190 -10.09 -6.56 11.29
C ARG A 190 -9.67 -5.66 10.15
N VAL A 191 -9.83 -4.34 10.30
CA VAL A 191 -9.45 -3.38 9.27
C VAL A 191 -8.63 -2.27 9.92
N ASN A 192 -7.39 -2.11 9.47
CA ASN A 192 -6.47 -1.13 10.02
C ASN A 192 -5.76 -0.37 8.89
N ALA A 193 -5.08 0.71 9.23
CA ALA A 193 -4.27 1.47 8.28
C ALA A 193 -2.85 1.66 8.81
N ILE A 194 -1.88 1.71 7.90
CA ILE A 194 -0.55 2.25 8.18
C ILE A 194 -0.49 3.67 7.62
N CYS A 195 0.24 4.55 8.31
CA CYS A 195 0.42 5.94 7.92
C CYS A 195 1.92 6.23 7.77
N PRO A 196 2.47 5.97 6.58
CA PRO A 196 3.88 6.26 6.33
C PRO A 196 4.20 7.75 6.42
N GLY A 197 5.41 8.05 6.90
CA GLY A 197 6.03 9.37 6.79
C GLY A 197 6.81 9.51 5.49
N ILE A 198 8.07 9.92 5.58
CA ILE A 198 8.97 10.10 4.44
C ILE A 198 9.66 8.76 4.15
N VAL A 199 9.31 8.14 3.02
CA VAL A 199 9.90 6.86 2.59
C VAL A 199 10.64 7.10 1.28
N GLY A 200 11.89 6.63 1.16
CA GLY A 200 12.73 6.83 -0.02
C GLY A 200 12.25 6.02 -1.23
N THR A 201 11.10 6.36 -1.77
CA THR A 201 10.51 5.74 -2.96
C THR A 201 10.53 6.72 -4.13
N ALA A 202 10.24 6.23 -5.35
CA ALA A 202 10.15 7.10 -6.53
C ALA A 202 9.20 8.28 -6.30
N MET A 203 8.11 8.05 -5.59
CA MET A 203 7.14 9.11 -5.22
C MET A 203 7.84 10.29 -4.53
N TRP A 204 8.75 10.03 -3.58
CA TRP A 204 9.52 11.06 -2.89
C TRP A 204 10.70 11.57 -3.73
N LEU A 205 11.51 10.64 -4.26
CA LEU A 205 12.77 10.97 -4.90
C LEU A 205 12.58 11.66 -6.26
N GLU A 206 11.55 11.26 -7.01
CA GLU A 206 11.32 11.78 -8.36
C GLU A 206 10.32 12.94 -8.40
N HIS A 207 9.38 13.01 -7.45
CA HIS A 207 8.27 13.95 -7.52
C HIS A 207 8.23 14.96 -6.36
N LEU A 208 8.34 14.50 -5.11
CA LEU A 208 8.11 15.38 -3.94
C LEU A 208 9.36 16.15 -3.51
N MET A 209 10.56 15.67 -3.84
CA MET A 209 11.80 16.39 -3.52
C MET A 209 11.94 17.62 -4.41
N PRO A 210 12.45 18.73 -3.87
CA PRO A 210 12.80 19.89 -4.70
C PRO A 210 13.80 19.46 -5.78
N LYS A 211 13.54 19.86 -7.02
CA LYS A 211 14.44 19.57 -8.13
C LYS A 211 15.71 20.40 -7.95
N THR A 212 16.84 19.75 -7.77
CA THR A 212 18.14 20.39 -7.71
C THR A 212 18.78 20.38 -9.11
N ASN A 213 19.68 21.34 -9.38
CA ASN A 213 20.34 21.41 -10.67
C ASN A 213 21.40 20.32 -10.90
N ALA A 214 21.65 19.49 -9.90
CA ALA A 214 22.62 18.39 -9.97
C ALA A 214 21.97 17.11 -9.51
N ALA A 215 21.71 16.21 -10.47
CA ALA A 215 21.07 14.91 -10.18
C ALA A 215 21.86 14.07 -9.17
N SER A 216 23.19 14.24 -9.13
CA SER A 216 24.06 13.52 -8.20
C SER A 216 23.90 13.95 -6.74
N GLU A 217 23.27 15.09 -6.48
CA GLU A 217 23.06 15.61 -5.12
C GLU A 217 21.70 15.22 -4.54
N VAL A 218 20.80 14.68 -5.36
CA VAL A 218 19.45 14.35 -4.93
C VAL A 218 19.41 13.36 -3.75
N PRO A 219 20.15 12.26 -3.75
CA PRO A 219 20.15 11.35 -2.60
C PRO A 219 20.67 12.03 -1.32
N ILE A 220 21.72 12.85 -1.43
CA ILE A 220 22.29 13.58 -0.28
C ILE A 220 21.26 14.58 0.26
N ALA A 221 20.63 15.34 -0.63
CA ALA A 221 19.60 16.28 -0.25
C ALA A 221 18.41 15.60 0.43
N PHE A 222 18.04 14.40 -0.01
CA PHE A 222 16.97 13.62 0.59
C PHE A 222 17.32 13.20 2.02
N GLU A 223 18.52 12.67 2.24
CA GLU A 223 18.98 12.26 3.56
C GLU A 223 19.06 13.44 4.54
N ASP A 224 19.65 14.54 4.10
CA ASP A 224 19.77 15.77 4.90
C ASP A 224 18.39 16.30 5.30
N ARG A 225 17.49 16.42 4.33
CA ARG A 225 16.13 16.90 4.58
C ARG A 225 15.37 15.95 5.51
N SER A 226 15.55 14.64 5.32
CA SER A 226 14.92 13.65 6.19
C SER A 226 15.45 13.77 7.63
N ALA A 227 16.76 13.98 7.79
CA ALA A 227 17.36 14.16 9.12
C ALA A 227 16.85 15.41 9.83
N GLU A 228 16.55 16.47 9.09
CA GLU A 228 15.98 17.71 9.65
C GLU A 228 14.52 17.54 10.08
N LEU A 229 13.73 16.82 9.30
CA LEU A 229 12.27 16.76 9.47
C LEU A 229 11.83 15.62 10.40
N ILE A 230 12.62 14.54 10.49
CA ILE A 230 12.23 13.32 11.21
C ILE A 230 12.95 13.27 12.55
N PRO A 231 12.25 13.27 13.69
CA PRO A 231 12.90 13.22 15.01
C PRO A 231 13.88 12.05 15.19
N LEU A 232 13.64 10.87 14.58
CA LEU A 232 14.60 9.77 14.61
C LEU A 232 15.77 9.95 13.66
N GLY A 233 15.82 11.06 12.90
CA GLY A 233 16.96 11.45 12.07
C GLY A 233 17.19 10.63 10.81
N ARG A 234 16.24 9.79 10.40
CA ARG A 234 16.37 8.99 9.17
C ARG A 234 15.01 8.81 8.48
N PRO A 235 15.00 8.70 7.15
CA PRO A 235 13.77 8.36 6.45
C PRO A 235 13.31 6.95 6.81
N GLN A 236 12.04 6.69 6.61
CA GLN A 236 11.52 5.34 6.74
C GLN A 236 11.88 4.52 5.49
N SER A 237 11.97 3.22 5.67
CA SER A 237 12.19 2.25 4.59
C SER A 237 10.90 1.48 4.30
N GLY A 238 10.88 0.74 3.19
CA GLY A 238 9.79 -0.19 2.91
C GLY A 238 9.65 -1.26 4.01
N ASN A 239 10.76 -1.66 4.62
CA ASN A 239 10.74 -2.66 5.69
C ASN A 239 10.06 -2.12 6.96
N ASP A 240 10.25 -0.84 7.32
CA ASP A 240 9.53 -0.25 8.46
C ASP A 240 8.01 -0.34 8.24
N MET A 241 7.57 -0.17 6.99
CA MET A 241 6.14 -0.31 6.63
C MET A 241 5.70 -1.77 6.67
N ALA A 242 6.53 -2.68 6.18
CA ALA A 242 6.23 -4.12 6.16
C ALA A 242 6.07 -4.68 7.59
N GLU A 243 6.92 -4.25 8.53
CA GLU A 243 6.80 -4.63 9.94
C GLU A 243 5.46 -4.19 10.52
N ALA A 244 5.01 -2.98 10.18
CA ALA A 244 3.71 -2.48 10.64
C ALA A 244 2.55 -3.29 10.04
N VAL A 245 2.65 -3.70 8.78
CA VAL A 245 1.64 -4.57 8.14
C VAL A 245 1.60 -5.93 8.84
N LEU A 246 2.74 -6.55 9.10
CA LEU A 246 2.83 -7.82 9.82
C LEU A 246 2.23 -7.71 11.22
N TYR A 247 2.47 -6.64 11.89
CA TYR A 247 1.83 -6.37 13.18
C TYR A 247 0.31 -6.26 13.05
N UNK A 248 -0.18 -5.52 12.15
CA UNK A 248 -1.46 -5.37 11.97
C UNK A 248 -2.13 -6.52 11.60
N ALA A 249 -1.48 -7.50 10.72
CA ALA A 249 -2.02 -8.82 10.31
C ALA A 249 -2.16 -9.81 11.47
N GLY A 250 -1.19 -9.82 12.39
CA GLY A 250 -1.20 -10.76 13.51
C GLY A 250 -1.91 -10.28 14.80
N ALA A 251 -2.20 -9.00 14.93
CA ALA A 251 -2.72 -8.44 16.18
C ALA A 251 -4.24 -8.64 16.29
N GLU A 252 -4.65 -9.76 16.88
CA GLU A 252 -6.06 -10.24 16.88
C GLU A 252 -7.07 -9.29 17.53
N ASN A 253 -6.64 -8.40 18.40
CA ASN A 253 -7.56 -7.47 19.10
C ASN A 253 -7.30 -6.02 18.70
N VAL A 254 -6.81 -5.80 17.46
CA VAL A 254 -6.53 -4.46 16.95
C VAL A 254 -7.33 -4.25 15.65
N THR A 255 -8.30 -3.35 15.69
CA THR A 255 -9.08 -2.95 14.51
C THR A 255 -9.44 -1.47 14.60
N GLY A 256 -9.52 -0.79 13.46
CA GLY A 256 -9.91 0.62 13.35
C GLY A 256 -8.79 1.61 13.60
N ILE A 257 -7.55 1.17 13.82
CA ILE A 257 -6.45 2.09 14.08
C ILE A 257 -5.76 2.55 12.79
N ALA A 258 -5.11 3.71 12.87
CA ALA A 258 -4.24 4.24 11.82
C ALA A 258 -2.84 4.39 12.43
N LEU A 259 -2.02 3.35 12.26
CA LEU A 259 -0.70 3.26 12.88
C LEU A 259 0.31 4.14 12.14
N THR A 260 0.82 5.15 12.84
CA THR A 260 1.82 6.06 12.27
C THR A 260 3.20 5.42 12.29
N VAL A 261 3.86 5.40 11.13
CA VAL A 261 5.23 4.90 10.96
C VAL A 261 6.02 6.03 10.30
N ALA A 262 6.47 6.99 11.10
CA ALA A 262 6.99 8.27 10.59
C ALA A 262 8.19 8.82 11.40
N GLY A 263 8.80 7.99 12.26
CA GLY A 263 9.98 8.40 13.00
C GLY A 263 9.75 9.60 13.94
N GLY A 264 8.50 9.83 14.36
CA GLY A 264 8.15 10.94 15.26
C GLY A 264 7.65 12.20 14.55
N MET A 265 7.57 12.23 13.22
CA MET A 265 7.05 13.39 12.47
C MET A 265 5.57 13.66 12.77
N GLU A 266 4.83 12.61 13.08
CA GLU A 266 3.41 12.66 13.38
C GLU A 266 3.13 11.59 14.43
N MET A 267 2.37 11.95 15.46
CA MET A 267 2.21 11.08 16.63
C MET A 267 0.77 10.63 16.87
N ASN A 268 -0.22 11.17 16.15
CA ASN A 268 -1.64 10.86 16.37
C ASN A 268 -2.15 9.79 15.42
#